data_ee2355036797209d724fe81ffda4a871
#
_entry.id   ee2355036797209d724fe81ffda4a871
#
_cell.length_a   1.000
_cell.length_b   1.000
_cell.length_c   1.000
_cell.angle_alpha   90.00
_cell.angle_beta   90.00
_cell.angle_gamma   90.00
#
_symmetry.space_group_name_H-M   'P 1'
#
loop_
_entity.id
_entity.type
_entity.pdbx_description
1 polymer ?
#
loop_
_entity_poly.entity_id
_entity_poly.type
_entity_poly.pdbx_seq_one_letter_code
_entity_poly.pdbx_strand_id
1 'polypeptide(L)'
;RKKSKDVEANSLAATISVLSNNGDSNLYNEFLKLYLNSSTPQDEMRFLFALSSFQNIDNFINTLKLSLSEKVRTQNAPYLLGQTLRNKKHFSVSWDFIENNWDKINDKFPENSIPRLLTGIRAITDVECSEKIKTFLNNNKVPQGQKTVDQHLEKLNINVKFADFNLIYLEKFFLNNN
;
A
#
# COMPACT_ATOMS: atom_id res chain seq x y z
N ARG A 1 -11.26 -2.92 -27.48
CA ARG A 1 -10.67 -2.13 -26.38
C ARG A 1 -10.96 -0.65 -26.66
N LYS A 2 -11.83 0.03 -25.86
CA LYS A 2 -11.96 1.48 -25.90
C LYS A 2 -10.64 2.09 -25.44
N LYS A 3 -10.15 3.07 -26.15
CA LYS A 3 -8.97 3.84 -25.74
C LYS A 3 -9.30 4.55 -24.43
N SER A 4 -8.32 4.71 -23.52
CA SER A 4 -8.50 5.37 -22.23
C SER A 4 -9.10 6.79 -22.32
N LYS A 5 -8.98 7.43 -23.47
CA LYS A 5 -9.57 8.75 -23.80
C LYS A 5 -11.10 8.74 -23.91
N ASP A 6 -11.71 7.56 -24.08
CA ASP A 6 -13.17 7.43 -24.30
C ASP A 6 -13.93 7.11 -22.99
N VAL A 7 -13.22 7.00 -21.84
CA VAL A 7 -13.80 6.66 -20.55
C VAL A 7 -13.59 7.85 -19.62
N GLU A 8 -14.67 8.26 -18.95
CA GLU A 8 -14.59 9.29 -17.92
C GLU A 8 -13.56 8.91 -16.85
N ALA A 9 -12.75 9.89 -16.38
CA ALA A 9 -11.59 9.65 -15.51
C ALA A 9 -11.96 8.89 -14.22
N ASN A 10 -13.12 9.19 -13.64
CA ASN A 10 -13.60 8.50 -12.43
C ASN A 10 -13.98 7.06 -12.71
N SER A 11 -14.68 6.80 -13.83
CA SER A 11 -15.04 5.45 -14.27
C SER A 11 -13.81 4.61 -14.58
N LEU A 12 -12.78 5.21 -15.18
CA LEU A 12 -11.52 4.54 -15.44
C LEU A 12 -10.79 4.14 -14.15
N ALA A 13 -10.72 5.04 -13.16
CA ALA A 13 -10.09 4.77 -11.88
C ALA A 13 -10.81 3.64 -11.12
N ALA A 14 -12.14 3.66 -11.08
CA ALA A 14 -12.96 2.60 -10.47
C ALA A 14 -12.74 1.25 -11.19
N THR A 15 -12.77 1.25 -12.52
CA THR A 15 -12.54 0.04 -13.33
C THR A 15 -11.16 -0.57 -13.05
N ILE A 16 -10.10 0.24 -13.04
CA ILE A 16 -8.74 -0.23 -12.76
C ILE A 16 -8.66 -0.82 -11.34
N SER A 17 -9.29 -0.18 -10.35
CA SER A 17 -9.33 -0.67 -8.97
C SER A 17 -9.99 -2.04 -8.87
N VAL A 18 -11.16 -2.23 -9.51
CA VAL A 18 -11.85 -3.52 -9.53
C VAL A 18 -11.04 -4.59 -10.26
N LEU A 19 -10.49 -4.25 -11.43
CA LEU A 19 -9.69 -5.15 -12.23
C LEU A 19 -8.42 -5.60 -11.50
N SER A 20 -7.70 -4.68 -10.85
CA SER A 20 -6.48 -5.04 -10.11
C SER A 20 -6.75 -5.90 -8.89
N ASN A 21 -7.86 -5.65 -8.19
CA ASN A 21 -8.22 -6.43 -7.00
C ASN A 21 -8.67 -7.86 -7.31
N ASN A 22 -9.24 -8.09 -8.51
CA ASN A 22 -9.77 -9.39 -8.94
C ASN A 22 -8.95 -10.04 -10.07
N GLY A 23 -7.88 -9.38 -10.50
CA GLY A 23 -7.10 -9.79 -11.68
C GLY A 23 -6.15 -10.95 -11.42
N ASP A 24 -5.91 -11.71 -12.47
CA ASP A 24 -4.91 -12.76 -12.52
C ASP A 24 -3.51 -12.23 -12.87
N SER A 25 -2.53 -13.14 -12.99
CA SER A 25 -1.16 -12.79 -13.34
C SER A 25 -1.00 -12.27 -14.78
N ASN A 26 -1.92 -12.62 -15.70
CA ASN A 26 -1.88 -12.08 -17.05
C ASN A 26 -2.25 -10.59 -17.03
N LEU A 27 -3.30 -10.24 -16.29
CA LEU A 27 -3.71 -8.85 -16.12
C LEU A 27 -2.67 -8.03 -15.36
N TYR A 28 -2.01 -8.61 -14.33
CA TYR A 28 -0.88 -7.99 -13.66
C TYR A 28 0.24 -7.62 -14.65
N ASN A 29 0.63 -8.55 -15.51
CA ASN A 29 1.65 -8.32 -16.52
C ASN A 29 1.21 -7.26 -17.56
N GLU A 30 -0.07 -7.20 -17.91
CA GLU A 30 -0.60 -6.14 -18.75
C GLU A 30 -0.48 -4.77 -18.05
N PHE A 31 -0.84 -4.68 -16.76
CA PHE A 31 -0.74 -3.42 -16.01
C PHE A 31 0.71 -2.99 -15.83
N LEU A 32 1.63 -3.93 -15.60
CA LEU A 32 3.06 -3.65 -15.55
C LEU A 32 3.57 -3.11 -16.90
N LYS A 33 3.14 -3.66 -18.03
CA LYS A 33 3.47 -3.14 -19.36
C LYS A 33 2.88 -1.74 -19.59
N LEU A 34 1.64 -1.49 -19.16
CA LEU A 34 1.01 -0.19 -19.27
C LEU A 34 1.73 0.85 -18.41
N TYR A 35 2.18 0.49 -17.21
CA TYR A 35 3.03 1.33 -16.39
C TYR A 35 4.35 1.70 -17.11
N LEU A 36 5.09 0.68 -17.57
CA LEU A 36 6.41 0.86 -18.18
C LEU A 36 6.38 1.64 -19.51
N ASN A 37 5.23 1.63 -20.21
CA ASN A 37 5.04 2.31 -21.50
C ASN A 37 4.07 3.49 -21.41
N SER A 38 3.84 4.01 -20.21
CA SER A 38 2.93 5.14 -20.03
C SER A 38 3.49 6.41 -20.70
N SER A 39 2.63 7.09 -21.45
CA SER A 39 2.97 8.35 -22.12
C SER A 39 2.70 9.59 -21.27
N THR A 40 1.93 9.44 -20.19
CA THR A 40 1.59 10.53 -19.28
C THR A 40 1.95 10.17 -17.83
N PRO A 41 2.40 11.12 -17.01
CA PRO A 41 2.66 10.90 -15.59
C PRO A 41 1.43 10.39 -14.82
N GLN A 42 0.23 10.81 -15.25
CA GLN A 42 -1.01 10.40 -14.63
C GLN A 42 -1.29 8.91 -14.85
N ASP A 43 -1.12 8.41 -16.06
CA ASP A 43 -1.31 6.98 -16.35
C ASP A 43 -0.20 6.14 -15.74
N GLU A 44 1.06 6.64 -15.76
CA GLU A 44 2.19 6.03 -15.07
C GLU A 44 1.83 5.73 -13.59
N MET A 45 1.39 6.74 -12.85
CA MET A 45 1.04 6.60 -11.43
C MET A 45 -0.19 5.72 -11.23
N ARG A 46 -1.19 5.82 -12.10
CA ARG A 46 -2.41 5.02 -12.04
C ARG A 46 -2.13 3.54 -12.14
N PHE A 47 -1.35 3.11 -13.15
CA PHE A 47 -1.01 1.71 -13.32
C PHE A 47 0.00 1.22 -12.29
N LEU A 48 0.98 2.06 -11.91
CA LEU A 48 1.92 1.73 -10.83
C LEU A 48 1.20 1.39 -9.52
N PHE A 49 0.26 2.23 -9.11
CA PHE A 49 -0.47 2.01 -7.86
C PHE A 49 -1.45 0.82 -7.96
N ALA A 50 -2.02 0.58 -9.12
CA ALA A 50 -2.87 -0.57 -9.33
C ALA A 50 -2.16 -1.91 -9.07
N LEU A 51 -0.84 -2.00 -9.33
CA LEU A 51 -0.06 -3.21 -9.04
C LEU A 51 -0.09 -3.60 -7.57
N SER A 52 -0.24 -2.65 -6.65
CA SER A 52 -0.32 -2.92 -5.20
C SER A 52 -1.62 -3.59 -4.76
N SER A 53 -2.63 -3.61 -5.61
CA SER A 53 -3.98 -4.14 -5.28
C SER A 53 -4.18 -5.60 -5.67
N PHE A 54 -3.27 -6.20 -6.44
CA PHE A 54 -3.39 -7.59 -6.85
C PHE A 54 -3.32 -8.55 -5.65
N GLN A 55 -4.16 -9.60 -5.69
CA GLN A 55 -4.35 -10.53 -4.58
C GLN A 55 -3.51 -11.82 -4.70
N ASN A 56 -2.88 -12.05 -5.85
CA ASN A 56 -1.91 -13.14 -6.01
C ASN A 56 -0.60 -12.74 -5.30
N ILE A 57 -0.09 -13.61 -4.43
CA ILE A 57 1.07 -13.31 -3.58
C ILE A 57 2.36 -13.09 -4.38
N ASP A 58 2.58 -13.84 -5.45
CA ASP A 58 3.80 -13.71 -6.26
C ASP A 58 3.82 -12.36 -7.00
N ASN A 59 2.67 -11.94 -7.55
CA ASN A 59 2.51 -10.62 -8.17
C ASN A 59 2.72 -9.50 -7.14
N PHE A 60 2.21 -9.69 -5.94
CA PHE A 60 2.35 -8.73 -4.86
C PHE A 60 3.81 -8.56 -4.41
N ILE A 61 4.53 -9.70 -4.23
CA ILE A 61 5.98 -9.69 -3.93
C ILE A 61 6.77 -9.05 -5.07
N ASN A 62 6.39 -9.29 -6.33
CA ASN A 62 7.03 -8.64 -7.47
C ASN A 62 6.82 -7.12 -7.44
N THR A 63 5.65 -6.64 -7.00
CA THR A 63 5.38 -5.21 -6.82
C THR A 63 6.25 -4.61 -5.71
N LEU A 64 6.43 -5.31 -4.59
CA LEU A 64 7.34 -4.88 -3.52
C LEU A 64 8.79 -4.78 -4.03
N LYS A 65 9.29 -5.79 -4.73
CA LYS A 65 10.64 -5.77 -5.33
C LYS A 65 10.78 -4.66 -6.38
N LEU A 66 9.74 -4.42 -7.17
CA LEU A 66 9.69 -3.36 -8.18
C LEU A 66 9.91 -1.98 -7.54
N SER A 67 9.35 -1.72 -6.35
CA SER A 67 9.49 -0.44 -5.66
C SER A 67 10.94 -0.06 -5.34
N LEU A 68 11.81 -1.04 -5.13
CA LEU A 68 13.24 -0.83 -4.87
C LEU A 68 14.11 -0.95 -6.12
N SER A 69 13.52 -1.22 -7.29
CA SER A 69 14.23 -1.30 -8.56
C SER A 69 14.45 0.07 -9.20
N GLU A 70 15.31 0.12 -10.23
CA GLU A 70 15.51 1.33 -11.04
C GLU A 70 14.35 1.63 -12.00
N LYS A 71 13.38 0.73 -12.11
CA LYS A 71 12.19 0.91 -12.96
C LYS A 71 11.16 1.85 -12.35
N VAL A 72 11.24 2.11 -11.04
CA VAL A 72 10.37 3.05 -10.34
C VAL A 72 11.19 4.26 -9.91
N ARG A 73 10.70 5.45 -10.28
CA ARG A 73 11.34 6.71 -9.87
C ARG A 73 11.38 6.81 -8.35
N THR A 74 12.49 7.28 -7.80
CA THR A 74 12.70 7.39 -6.34
C THR A 74 11.64 8.23 -5.64
N GLN A 75 11.07 9.22 -6.34
CA GLN A 75 9.96 10.03 -5.81
C GLN A 75 8.61 9.28 -5.75
N ASN A 76 8.40 8.24 -6.57
CA ASN A 76 7.14 7.49 -6.67
C ASN A 76 7.15 6.21 -5.81
N ALA A 77 8.32 5.62 -5.60
CA ALA A 77 8.51 4.37 -4.89
C ALA A 77 7.99 4.39 -3.43
N PRO A 78 8.21 5.45 -2.62
CA PRO A 78 7.63 5.56 -1.27
C PRO A 78 6.11 5.51 -1.26
N TYR A 79 5.47 6.14 -2.26
CA TYR A 79 4.00 6.08 -2.38
C TYR A 79 3.52 4.69 -2.77
N LEU A 80 4.23 3.99 -3.67
CA LEU A 80 3.91 2.60 -4.01
C LEU A 80 3.97 1.71 -2.77
N LEU A 81 5.04 1.77 -1.98
CA LEU A 81 5.14 1.02 -0.72
C LEU A 81 4.02 1.40 0.26
N GLY A 82 3.68 2.68 0.38
CA GLY A 82 2.54 3.11 1.18
C GLY A 82 1.20 2.54 0.70
N GLN A 83 1.03 2.33 -0.61
CA GLN A 83 -0.17 1.67 -1.15
C GLN A 83 -0.19 0.17 -0.87
N THR A 84 0.96 -0.53 -0.90
CA THR A 84 1.01 -1.97 -0.58
C THR A 84 0.57 -2.25 0.86
N LEU A 85 0.85 -1.36 1.81
CA LEU A 85 0.37 -1.45 3.20
C LEU A 85 -1.16 -1.36 3.34
N ARG A 86 -1.87 -0.86 2.33
CA ARG A 86 -3.34 -0.79 2.30
C ARG A 86 -4.00 -2.05 1.76
N ASN A 87 -3.22 -2.98 1.20
CA ASN A 87 -3.75 -4.25 0.75
C ASN A 87 -4.10 -5.11 1.97
N LYS A 88 -5.40 -5.29 2.24
CA LYS A 88 -5.90 -5.97 3.43
C LYS A 88 -5.43 -7.43 3.57
N LYS A 89 -5.13 -8.07 2.44
CA LYS A 89 -4.67 -9.46 2.42
C LYS A 89 -3.16 -9.59 2.70
N HIS A 90 -2.38 -8.58 2.31
CA HIS A 90 -0.92 -8.69 2.24
C HIS A 90 -0.16 -7.58 2.99
N PHE A 91 -0.84 -6.80 3.86
CA PHE A 91 -0.19 -5.71 4.61
C PHE A 91 0.97 -6.19 5.49
N SER A 92 0.85 -7.39 6.09
CA SER A 92 1.93 -7.97 6.91
C SER A 92 3.17 -8.26 6.05
N VAL A 93 2.98 -8.84 4.86
CA VAL A 93 4.08 -9.08 3.90
C VAL A 93 4.72 -7.76 3.46
N SER A 94 3.92 -6.70 3.29
CA SER A 94 4.44 -5.36 2.99
C SER A 94 5.27 -4.81 4.14
N TRP A 95 4.80 -4.98 5.37
CA TRP A 95 5.53 -4.50 6.53
C TRP A 95 6.85 -5.26 6.72
N ASP A 96 6.82 -6.58 6.63
CA ASP A 96 8.03 -7.42 6.70
C ASP A 96 9.05 -7.01 5.63
N PHE A 97 8.58 -6.71 4.41
CA PHE A 97 9.45 -6.23 3.35
C PHE A 97 10.08 -4.87 3.68
N ILE A 98 9.31 -3.92 4.21
CA ILE A 98 9.79 -2.59 4.61
C ILE A 98 10.80 -2.71 5.74
N GLU A 99 10.49 -3.48 6.78
CA GLU A 99 11.36 -3.71 7.94
C GLU A 99 12.71 -4.32 7.50
N ASN A 100 12.67 -5.38 6.69
CA ASN A 100 13.86 -6.07 6.20
C ASN A 100 14.69 -5.24 5.20
N ASN A 101 14.15 -4.18 4.63
CA ASN A 101 14.83 -3.31 3.68
C ASN A 101 14.94 -1.87 4.19
N TRP A 102 14.83 -1.64 5.50
CA TRP A 102 14.74 -0.30 6.08
C TRP A 102 15.94 0.58 5.74
N ASP A 103 17.16 0.05 5.87
CA ASP A 103 18.38 0.78 5.55
C ASP A 103 18.41 1.16 4.06
N LYS A 104 18.12 0.20 3.18
CA LYS A 104 18.05 0.43 1.75
C LYS A 104 16.98 1.45 1.34
N ILE A 105 15.86 1.47 2.05
CA ILE A 105 14.79 2.45 1.85
C ILE A 105 15.26 3.86 2.24
N ASN A 106 15.94 3.99 3.39
CA ASN A 106 16.46 5.28 3.85
C ASN A 106 17.62 5.78 2.97
N ASP A 107 18.46 4.89 2.47
CA ASP A 107 19.56 5.26 1.56
C ASP A 107 19.06 5.70 0.17
N LYS A 108 18.01 5.03 -0.32
CA LYS A 108 17.52 5.22 -1.70
C LYS A 108 16.53 6.38 -1.83
N PHE A 109 15.70 6.60 -0.83
CA PHE A 109 14.59 7.54 -0.94
C PHE A 109 14.89 8.88 -0.26
N PRO A 110 14.33 10.01 -0.78
CA PRO A 110 14.43 11.28 -0.10
C PRO A 110 13.89 11.19 1.34
N GLU A 111 14.61 11.71 2.31
CA GLU A 111 14.25 11.63 3.74
C GLU A 111 12.83 12.11 4.03
N ASN A 112 12.37 13.18 3.36
CA ASN A 112 11.03 13.73 3.51
C ASN A 112 9.92 12.84 2.91
N SER A 113 10.28 11.78 2.19
CA SER A 113 9.32 10.83 1.60
C SER A 113 9.04 9.63 2.52
N ILE A 114 9.89 9.36 3.50
CA ILE A 114 9.70 8.24 4.45
C ILE A 114 8.39 8.40 5.24
N PRO A 115 8.05 9.56 5.81
CA PRO A 115 6.74 9.74 6.46
C PRO A 115 5.56 9.51 5.51
N ARG A 116 5.71 9.80 4.21
CA ARG A 116 4.67 9.57 3.20
C ARG A 116 4.46 8.08 2.93
N LEU A 117 5.52 7.29 2.84
CA LEU A 117 5.46 5.83 2.80
C LEU A 117 4.69 5.31 4.00
N LEU A 118 5.05 5.75 5.20
CA LEU A 118 4.43 5.31 6.45
C LEU A 118 2.96 5.74 6.61
N THR A 119 2.42 6.62 5.77
CA THR A 119 0.98 6.91 5.73
C THR A 119 0.13 5.64 5.54
N GLY A 120 0.67 4.61 4.88
CA GLY A 120 -0.01 3.34 4.63
C GLY A 120 -0.36 2.56 5.90
N ILE A 121 0.44 2.68 6.99
CA ILE A 121 0.19 1.98 8.25
C ILE A 121 -1.18 2.34 8.87
N ARG A 122 -1.72 3.50 8.56
CA ARG A 122 -3.03 3.96 9.04
C ARG A 122 -4.20 3.07 8.59
N ALA A 123 -4.01 2.27 7.54
CA ALA A 123 -5.02 1.35 7.04
C ALA A 123 -5.04 -0.01 7.76
N ILE A 124 -4.02 -0.28 8.57
CA ILE A 124 -3.87 -1.54 9.30
C ILE A 124 -4.78 -1.54 10.51
N THR A 125 -5.50 -2.64 10.72
CA THR A 125 -6.41 -2.86 11.84
C THR A 125 -6.05 -4.10 12.65
N ASP A 126 -5.03 -4.85 12.24
CA ASP A 126 -4.52 -6.02 12.91
C ASP A 126 -3.66 -5.63 14.12
N VAL A 127 -3.96 -6.23 15.28
CA VAL A 127 -3.31 -5.91 16.57
C VAL A 127 -1.84 -6.30 16.55
N GLU A 128 -1.53 -7.53 16.13
CA GLU A 128 -0.16 -8.06 16.14
C GLU A 128 0.76 -7.25 15.21
N CYS A 129 0.32 -7.02 13.99
CA CYS A 129 1.06 -6.18 13.04
C CYS A 129 1.23 -4.74 13.57
N SER A 130 0.23 -4.17 14.22
CA SER A 130 0.30 -2.85 14.83
C SER A 130 1.39 -2.76 15.91
N GLU A 131 1.48 -3.75 16.79
CA GLU A 131 2.50 -3.78 17.85
C GLU A 131 3.91 -3.96 17.26
N LYS A 132 4.06 -4.79 16.23
CA LYS A 132 5.31 -4.93 15.49
C LYS A 132 5.77 -3.60 14.89
N ILE A 133 4.87 -2.89 14.21
CA ILE A 133 5.13 -1.57 13.60
C ILE A 133 5.55 -0.55 14.66
N LYS A 134 4.84 -0.46 15.77
CA LYS A 134 5.14 0.47 16.87
C LYS A 134 6.52 0.20 17.47
N THR A 135 6.80 -1.06 17.76
CA THR A 135 8.10 -1.48 18.31
C THR A 135 9.23 -1.11 17.36
N PHE A 136 9.08 -1.42 16.08
CA PHE A 136 10.09 -1.09 15.08
C PHE A 136 10.33 0.42 14.95
N LEU A 137 9.27 1.22 14.77
CA LEU A 137 9.40 2.68 14.58
C LEU A 137 9.82 3.43 15.85
N ASN A 138 9.63 2.87 17.03
CA ASN A 138 10.19 3.43 18.26
C ASN A 138 11.71 3.28 18.30
N ASN A 139 12.24 2.19 17.77
CA ASN A 139 13.67 1.89 17.74
C ASN A 139 14.38 2.47 16.50
N ASN A 140 13.63 2.75 15.43
CA ASN A 140 14.13 3.22 14.14
C ASN A 140 13.48 4.55 13.78
N LYS A 141 13.97 5.64 14.37
CA LYS A 141 13.45 6.99 14.09
C LYS A 141 13.75 7.41 12.66
N VAL A 142 12.81 8.12 12.05
CA VAL A 142 13.02 8.66 10.70
C VAL A 142 13.92 9.89 10.74
N PRO A 143 14.75 10.11 9.70
CA PRO A 143 15.66 11.25 9.65
C PRO A 143 14.92 12.60 9.66
N GLN A 144 13.76 12.65 8.99
CA GLN A 144 12.94 13.85 8.85
C GLN A 144 11.46 13.54 9.02
N GLY A 145 10.72 14.45 9.67
CA GLY A 145 9.24 14.34 9.77
C GLY A 145 8.74 13.41 10.88
N GLN A 146 9.52 13.18 11.93
CA GLN A 146 9.14 12.30 13.06
C GLN A 146 7.74 12.63 13.61
N LYS A 147 7.39 13.91 13.77
CA LYS A 147 6.05 14.32 14.22
C LYS A 147 4.92 13.78 13.32
N THR A 148 5.15 13.70 12.02
CA THR A 148 4.18 13.12 11.09
C THR A 148 4.06 11.61 11.28
N VAL A 149 5.16 10.93 11.54
CA VAL A 149 5.16 9.48 11.86
C VAL A 149 4.42 9.22 13.16
N ASP A 150 4.63 10.04 14.18
CA ASP A 150 3.92 9.93 15.48
C ASP A 150 2.39 10.09 15.28
N GLN A 151 1.95 11.00 14.41
CA GLN A 151 0.54 11.14 14.02
C GLN A 151 0.01 9.91 13.26
N HIS A 152 0.84 9.25 12.45
CA HIS A 152 0.44 8.01 11.79
C HIS A 152 0.31 6.86 12.79
N LEU A 153 1.21 6.75 13.77
CA LEU A 153 1.12 5.77 14.84
C LEU A 153 -0.10 6.00 15.74
N GLU A 154 -0.41 7.25 16.06
CA GLU A 154 -1.64 7.59 16.78
C GLU A 154 -2.89 7.13 16.01
N LYS A 155 -2.96 7.43 14.71
CA LYS A 155 -4.09 7.03 13.86
C LYS A 155 -4.17 5.51 13.69
N LEU A 156 -3.04 4.81 13.54
CA LEU A 156 -2.97 3.36 13.56
C LEU A 156 -3.61 2.80 14.85
N ASN A 157 -3.18 3.32 16.01
CA ASN A 157 -3.71 2.88 17.30
C ASN A 157 -5.23 3.10 17.45
N ILE A 158 -5.73 4.25 16.98
CA ILE A 158 -7.18 4.54 16.96
C ILE A 158 -7.92 3.55 16.08
N ASN A 159 -7.41 3.28 14.87
CA ASN A 159 -8.07 2.39 13.92
C ASN A 159 -8.08 0.92 14.38
N VAL A 160 -6.99 0.46 15.01
CA VAL A 160 -6.91 -0.88 15.61
C VAL A 160 -7.93 -1.03 16.74
N LYS A 161 -7.94 -0.09 17.70
CA LYS A 161 -8.91 -0.11 18.81
C LYS A 161 -10.36 -0.02 18.33
N PHE A 162 -10.62 0.79 17.30
CA PHE A 162 -11.95 0.89 16.71
C PHE A 162 -12.38 -0.42 16.05
N ALA A 163 -11.49 -1.07 15.31
CA ALA A 163 -11.78 -2.34 14.66
C ALA A 163 -12.05 -3.45 15.71
N ASP A 164 -11.18 -3.58 16.69
CA ASP A 164 -11.29 -4.57 17.77
C ASP A 164 -12.60 -4.40 18.54
N PHE A 165 -12.94 -3.17 18.94
CA PHE A 165 -14.19 -2.85 19.64
C PHE A 165 -15.43 -3.20 18.79
N ASN A 166 -15.44 -2.85 17.51
CA ASN A 166 -16.61 -3.06 16.66
C ASN A 166 -16.77 -4.51 16.19
N LEU A 167 -15.69 -5.29 16.08
CA LEU A 167 -15.78 -6.70 15.70
C LEU A 167 -16.67 -7.48 16.66
N ILE A 168 -16.52 -7.25 17.97
CA ILE A 168 -17.32 -7.88 19.02
C ILE A 168 -18.82 -7.57 18.87
N TYR A 169 -19.15 -6.33 18.49
CA TYR A 169 -20.56 -5.95 18.26
C TYR A 169 -21.13 -6.54 16.99
N LEU A 170 -20.34 -6.57 15.91
CA LEU A 170 -20.74 -7.18 14.63
C LEU A 170 -20.97 -8.70 14.79
N GLU A 171 -20.09 -9.40 15.47
CA GLU A 171 -20.25 -10.83 15.75
C GLU A 171 -21.54 -11.10 16.53
N LYS A 172 -21.78 -10.35 17.60
CA LYS A 172 -23.04 -10.45 18.37
C LYS A 172 -24.28 -10.15 17.52
N PHE A 173 -24.20 -9.12 16.67
CA PHE A 173 -25.31 -8.76 15.79
C PHE A 173 -25.65 -9.89 14.83
N PHE A 174 -24.66 -10.47 14.15
CA PHE A 174 -24.90 -11.57 13.22
C PHE A 174 -25.32 -12.87 13.90
N LEU A 175 -24.82 -13.17 15.10
CA LEU A 175 -25.24 -14.36 15.87
C LEU A 175 -26.68 -14.25 16.37
N ASN A 176 -27.17 -13.05 16.68
CA ASN A 176 -28.52 -12.83 17.19
C ASN A 176 -29.59 -12.65 16.08
N ASN A 177 -29.18 -12.49 14.82
CA ASN A 177 -30.09 -12.24 13.68
C ASN A 177 -30.03 -13.36 12.61
N ASN A 178 -29.42 -14.50 12.93
CA ASN A 178 -29.51 -15.77 12.21
C ASN A 178 -30.29 -16.79 13.03
#